data_88e43d2267f441477e4eb1abc8a983a8
#
_entry.id   88e43d2267f441477e4eb1abc8a983a8
#
_cell.length_a   1.000
_cell.length_b   1.000
_cell.length_c   1.000
_cell.angle_alpha   90.00
_cell.angle_beta   90.00
_cell.angle_gamma   90.00
#
_symmetry.space_group_name_H-M   'P 1'
#
loop_
_entity.id
_entity.type
_entity.pdbx_description
1 polymer ?
#
loop_
_entity_poly.entity_id
_entity_poly.type
_entity_poly.pdbx_seq_one_letter_code
_entity_poly.pdbx_strand_id
1 'polypeptide(L)'
;MSAKTLNRIRYLTAYGAPDMKRIRRLVWSMTVVASALATGHVEAQETGQPEKGLAFAQQVCVECHAIDKWQLRSPNPAAPRFEAIANVPGMTSIALTVALQTSHRSMPNLILDTNELRNIVAYILSLK
;
A
#
# COMPACT_ATOMS: atom_id res chain seq x y z
N MET A 1 28.44 -41.22 -54.76
CA MET A 1 28.42 -40.32 -53.55
C MET A 1 29.75 -39.59 -53.54
N SER A 2 29.72 -38.27 -53.57
CA SER A 2 30.93 -37.43 -53.76
C SER A 2 31.71 -37.34 -52.42
N ALA A 3 33.06 -37.43 -52.51
CA ALA A 3 33.98 -37.36 -51.37
C ALA A 3 33.75 -36.13 -50.45
N LYS A 4 33.14 -35.04 -50.95
CA LYS A 4 32.75 -33.85 -50.18
C LYS A 4 31.62 -34.10 -49.18
N THR A 5 30.74 -35.06 -49.46
CA THR A 5 29.61 -35.39 -48.56
C THR A 5 30.06 -36.20 -47.35
N LEU A 6 31.01 -37.09 -47.54
CA LEU A 6 31.59 -37.90 -46.47
C LEU A 6 32.44 -37.08 -45.48
N ASN A 7 33.10 -36.03 -45.94
CA ASN A 7 33.90 -35.17 -45.06
C ASN A 7 33.03 -34.29 -44.15
N ARG A 8 31.88 -33.87 -44.62
CA ARG A 8 30.93 -33.05 -43.85
C ARG A 8 30.30 -33.80 -42.68
N ILE A 9 30.11 -35.11 -42.83
CA ILE A 9 29.55 -35.98 -41.77
C ILE A 9 30.60 -36.21 -40.65
N ARG A 10 31.89 -36.29 -40.99
CA ARG A 10 32.97 -36.45 -40.02
C ARG A 10 33.17 -35.27 -39.08
N TYR A 11 32.88 -34.05 -39.51
CA TYR A 11 32.98 -32.87 -38.63
C TYR A 11 31.85 -32.77 -37.60
N LEU A 12 30.67 -33.35 -37.87
CA LEU A 12 29.53 -33.32 -36.94
C LEU A 12 29.65 -34.32 -35.80
N THR A 13 30.45 -35.38 -35.96
CA THR A 13 30.68 -36.36 -34.90
C THR A 13 31.86 -36.02 -33.99
N ALA A 14 32.70 -35.03 -34.34
CA ALA A 14 33.82 -34.57 -33.53
C ALA A 14 33.41 -33.54 -32.43
N TYR A 15 32.25 -32.91 -32.58
CA TYR A 15 31.68 -32.11 -31.49
C TYR A 15 30.92 -33.09 -30.57
N GLY A 16 31.56 -33.49 -29.46
CA GLY A 16 30.96 -34.31 -28.44
C GLY A 16 29.59 -33.76 -28.07
N ALA A 17 28.56 -34.59 -28.03
CA ALA A 17 27.23 -34.21 -27.64
C ALA A 17 27.28 -33.46 -26.32
N PRO A 18 26.69 -32.24 -26.22
CA PRO A 18 26.75 -31.49 -25.00
C PRO A 18 26.15 -32.30 -23.86
N ASP A 19 26.87 -32.43 -22.75
CA ASP A 19 26.43 -33.15 -21.58
C ASP A 19 25.13 -32.56 -21.04
N MET A 20 24.02 -33.16 -21.40
CA MET A 20 22.68 -32.75 -21.02
C MET A 20 22.52 -32.59 -19.49
N LYS A 21 23.31 -33.30 -18.71
CA LYS A 21 23.30 -33.21 -17.26
C LYS A 21 23.94 -31.87 -16.79
N ARG A 22 24.99 -31.42 -17.48
CA ARG A 22 25.63 -30.13 -17.19
C ARG A 22 24.75 -28.96 -17.60
N ILE A 23 24.12 -29.01 -18.77
CA ILE A 23 23.19 -27.99 -19.25
C ILE A 23 21.99 -27.89 -18.31
N ARG A 24 21.42 -29.03 -17.86
CA ARG A 24 20.29 -29.05 -16.93
C ARG A 24 20.62 -28.44 -15.56
N ARG A 25 21.85 -28.61 -15.06
CA ARG A 25 22.33 -27.98 -13.82
C ARG A 25 22.53 -26.47 -13.97
N LEU A 26 23.06 -26.02 -15.10
CA LEU A 26 23.24 -24.60 -15.40
C LEU A 26 21.90 -23.87 -15.57
N VAL A 27 20.94 -24.48 -16.25
CA VAL A 27 19.61 -23.92 -16.42
C VAL A 27 18.86 -23.82 -15.08
N TRP A 28 19.00 -24.84 -14.21
CA TRP A 28 18.39 -24.80 -12.88
C TRP A 28 19.01 -23.75 -11.96
N SER A 29 20.32 -23.51 -12.05
CA SER A 29 20.99 -22.47 -11.29
C SER A 29 20.57 -21.06 -11.71
N MET A 30 20.34 -20.84 -13.01
CA MET A 30 19.90 -19.52 -13.51
C MET A 30 18.44 -19.19 -13.17
N THR A 31 17.57 -20.21 -13.12
CA THR A 31 16.15 -19.97 -12.75
C THR A 31 15.96 -19.60 -11.28
N VAL A 32 16.78 -20.13 -10.38
CA VAL A 32 16.70 -19.81 -8.94
C VAL A 32 17.17 -18.38 -8.65
N VAL A 33 18.20 -17.89 -9.36
CA VAL A 33 18.70 -16.50 -9.17
C VAL A 33 17.74 -15.46 -9.73
N ALA A 34 17.03 -15.75 -10.83
CA ALA A 34 16.07 -14.81 -11.42
C ALA A 34 14.81 -14.61 -10.54
N SER A 35 14.44 -15.60 -9.72
CA SER A 35 13.28 -15.49 -8.83
C SER A 35 13.53 -14.61 -7.59
N ALA A 36 14.78 -14.37 -7.21
CA ALA A 36 15.14 -13.58 -6.04
C ALA A 36 15.08 -12.05 -6.29
N LEU A 37 15.04 -11.61 -7.54
CA LEU A 37 15.01 -10.19 -7.91
C LEU A 37 13.59 -9.64 -8.14
N ALA A 38 12.57 -10.48 -8.07
CA ALA A 38 11.17 -10.08 -8.21
C ALA A 38 10.49 -9.83 -6.84
N THR A 39 11.24 -9.43 -5.80
CA THR A 39 10.63 -8.77 -4.65
C THR A 39 10.22 -7.37 -5.12
N GLY A 40 9.06 -7.31 -5.78
CA GLY A 40 8.38 -6.04 -5.99
C GLY A 40 8.31 -5.36 -4.62
N HIS A 41 8.80 -4.15 -4.54
CA HIS A 41 8.50 -3.28 -3.41
C HIS A 41 6.98 -3.15 -3.40
N VAL A 42 6.31 -3.94 -2.56
CA VAL A 42 4.99 -3.58 -2.09
C VAL A 42 5.25 -2.31 -1.30
N GLU A 43 5.04 -1.15 -1.91
CA GLU A 43 4.87 0.07 -1.16
C GLU A 43 3.71 -0.22 -0.21
N ALA A 44 4.05 -0.53 1.03
CA ALA A 44 3.08 -0.52 2.10
C ALA A 44 2.50 0.89 2.06
N GLN A 45 1.22 1.01 1.71
CA GLN A 45 0.51 2.29 1.84
C GLN A 45 0.80 2.74 3.26
N GLU A 46 1.54 3.84 3.39
CA GLU A 46 1.89 4.38 4.70
C GLU A 46 0.58 4.57 5.46
N THR A 47 0.38 3.73 6.46
CA THR A 47 -0.73 3.92 7.39
C THR A 47 -0.51 5.26 8.07
N GLY A 48 -1.53 6.11 8.08
CA GLY A 48 -1.43 7.42 8.72
C GLY A 48 -0.98 7.27 10.19
N GLN A 49 -0.37 8.31 10.72
CA GLN A 49 0.17 8.38 12.08
C GLN A 49 -0.89 9.02 13.00
N PRO A 50 -1.51 8.26 13.93
CA PRO A 50 -2.57 8.80 14.80
C PRO A 50 -2.13 10.01 15.64
N GLU A 51 -0.87 10.03 16.08
CA GLU A 51 -0.32 11.12 16.89
C GLU A 51 -0.27 12.44 16.09
N LYS A 52 0.10 12.37 14.82
CA LYS A 52 0.06 13.53 13.91
C LYS A 52 -1.38 13.92 13.60
N GLY A 53 -2.28 12.95 13.48
CA GLY A 53 -3.71 13.19 13.31
C GLY A 53 -4.32 13.91 14.52
N LEU A 54 -3.95 13.53 15.73
CA LEU A 54 -4.34 14.23 16.96
C LEU A 54 -3.82 15.67 16.95
N ALA A 55 -2.54 15.86 16.68
CA ALA A 55 -1.94 17.21 16.63
C ALA A 55 -2.64 18.13 15.62
N PHE A 56 -3.01 17.59 14.45
CA PHE A 56 -3.79 18.29 13.46
C PHE A 56 -5.21 18.61 13.97
N ALA A 57 -5.89 17.62 14.56
CA ALA A 57 -7.24 17.78 15.11
C ALA A 57 -7.30 18.88 16.18
N GLN A 58 -6.27 18.98 17.02
CA GLN A 58 -6.14 20.01 18.06
C GLN A 58 -6.01 21.43 17.48
N GLN A 59 -5.53 21.58 16.26
CA GLN A 59 -5.37 22.89 15.62
C GLN A 59 -6.58 23.28 14.78
N VAL A 60 -7.27 22.31 14.17
CA VAL A 60 -8.26 22.59 13.13
C VAL A 60 -9.67 22.13 13.53
N CYS A 61 -9.82 20.99 14.20
CA CYS A 61 -11.11 20.34 14.39
C CYS A 61 -11.74 20.66 15.77
N VAL A 62 -10.91 20.96 16.75
CA VAL A 62 -11.30 21.12 18.16
C VAL A 62 -12.33 22.24 18.38
N GLU A 63 -12.37 23.25 17.54
CA GLU A 63 -13.34 24.35 17.67
C GLU A 63 -14.79 23.88 17.52
N CYS A 64 -15.01 22.81 16.74
CA CYS A 64 -16.35 22.28 16.48
C CYS A 64 -16.58 20.89 17.03
N HIS A 65 -15.56 20.03 17.00
CA HIS A 65 -15.68 18.61 17.39
C HIS A 65 -15.08 18.30 18.74
N ALA A 66 -15.70 17.40 19.48
CA ALA A 66 -15.03 16.68 20.55
C ALA A 66 -14.05 15.70 19.89
N ILE A 67 -12.77 15.98 20.02
CA ILE A 67 -11.71 15.20 19.36
C ILE A 67 -11.20 14.05 20.24
N ASP A 68 -11.30 14.16 21.56
CA ASP A 68 -10.84 13.13 22.50
C ASP A 68 -11.96 12.17 22.90
N LYS A 69 -11.58 10.93 23.15
CA LYS A 69 -12.50 9.86 23.57
C LYS A 69 -13.31 10.22 24.84
N TRP A 70 -12.71 10.99 25.71
CA TRP A 70 -13.31 11.36 27.01
C TRP A 70 -14.20 12.60 26.97
N GLN A 71 -14.19 13.33 25.87
CA GLN A 71 -15.07 14.49 25.70
C GLN A 71 -16.50 14.03 25.39
N LEU A 72 -17.42 14.29 26.32
CA LEU A 72 -18.81 13.84 26.20
C LEU A 72 -19.64 14.66 25.21
N ARG A 73 -19.21 15.88 24.88
CA ARG A 73 -19.95 16.79 23.98
C ARG A 73 -19.00 17.58 23.11
N SER A 74 -19.38 17.76 21.86
CA SER A 74 -18.71 18.68 20.94
C SER A 74 -19.02 20.15 21.31
N PRO A 75 -18.07 21.07 21.12
CA PRO A 75 -18.34 22.51 21.27
C PRO A 75 -19.49 22.99 20.36
N ASN A 76 -19.52 22.53 19.12
CA ASN A 76 -20.66 22.72 18.24
C ASN A 76 -21.61 21.50 18.37
N PRO A 77 -22.87 21.71 18.86
CA PRO A 77 -23.81 20.59 19.02
C PRO A 77 -24.18 19.87 17.71
N ALA A 78 -24.01 20.52 16.57
CA ALA A 78 -24.25 19.92 15.25
C ALA A 78 -23.06 19.08 14.73
N ALA A 79 -21.90 19.20 15.37
CA ALA A 79 -20.71 18.45 15.00
C ALA A 79 -20.63 17.14 15.81
N PRO A 80 -20.61 15.97 15.18
CA PRO A 80 -20.49 14.69 15.90
C PRO A 80 -19.11 14.58 16.57
N ARG A 81 -19.05 13.89 17.70
CA ARG A 81 -17.78 13.55 18.35
C ARG A 81 -16.98 12.58 17.48
N PHE A 82 -15.67 12.69 17.50
CA PHE A 82 -14.81 11.79 16.72
C PHE A 82 -14.98 10.32 17.13
N GLU A 83 -15.14 10.05 18.43
CA GLU A 83 -15.46 8.70 18.91
C GLU A 83 -16.77 8.17 18.31
N ALA A 84 -17.80 9.00 18.23
CA ALA A 84 -19.07 8.62 17.64
C ALA A 84 -18.94 8.33 16.14
N ILE A 85 -18.15 9.12 15.41
CA ILE A 85 -17.83 8.88 14.00
C ILE A 85 -17.10 7.55 13.84
N ALA A 86 -16.07 7.30 14.66
CA ALA A 86 -15.29 6.06 14.61
C ALA A 86 -16.15 4.82 14.80
N ASN A 87 -17.15 4.89 15.68
CA ASN A 87 -18.02 3.78 16.03
C ASN A 87 -19.26 3.63 15.16
N VAL A 88 -19.43 4.43 14.12
CA VAL A 88 -20.50 4.21 13.13
C VAL A 88 -20.34 2.81 12.51
N PRO A 89 -21.40 1.97 12.51
CA PRO A 89 -21.33 0.65 11.91
C PRO A 89 -20.84 0.72 10.46
N GLY A 90 -19.82 -0.08 10.12
CA GLY A 90 -19.22 -0.09 8.79
C GLY A 90 -18.23 1.05 8.50
N MET A 91 -17.90 1.89 9.48
CA MET A 91 -16.89 2.93 9.29
C MET A 91 -15.52 2.34 8.98
N THR A 92 -15.00 2.69 7.82
CA THR A 92 -13.68 2.29 7.30
C THR A 92 -12.84 3.52 7.01
N SER A 93 -11.54 3.31 6.76
CA SER A 93 -10.65 4.39 6.33
C SER A 93 -11.10 5.03 5.02
N ILE A 94 -11.60 4.22 4.07
CA ILE A 94 -12.11 4.72 2.80
C ILE A 94 -13.36 5.57 3.01
N ALA A 95 -14.32 5.09 3.79
CA ALA A 95 -15.55 5.82 4.08
C ALA A 95 -15.27 7.18 4.75
N LEU A 96 -14.34 7.19 5.70
CA LEU A 96 -13.95 8.40 6.40
C LEU A 96 -13.16 9.36 5.51
N THR A 97 -12.29 8.84 4.64
CA THR A 97 -11.59 9.63 3.62
C THR A 97 -12.60 10.34 2.71
N VAL A 98 -13.60 9.62 2.19
CA VAL A 98 -14.63 10.21 1.35
C VAL A 98 -15.42 11.27 2.12
N ALA A 99 -15.79 11.00 3.38
CA ALA A 99 -16.52 11.96 4.21
C ALA A 99 -15.73 13.25 4.44
N LEU A 100 -14.42 13.17 4.68
CA LEU A 100 -13.56 14.35 4.88
C LEU A 100 -13.29 15.15 3.60
N GLN A 101 -13.39 14.53 2.45
CA GLN A 101 -13.22 15.17 1.15
C GLN A 101 -14.54 15.65 0.54
N THR A 102 -15.67 15.33 1.17
CA THR A 102 -16.99 15.71 0.70
C THR A 102 -17.51 16.87 1.53
N SER A 103 -17.94 17.94 0.86
CA SER A 103 -18.60 19.06 1.54
C SER A 103 -19.90 18.59 2.19
N HIS A 104 -20.05 18.82 3.48
CA HIS A 104 -21.28 18.53 4.20
C HIS A 104 -21.70 19.72 5.04
N ARG A 105 -23.02 19.74 5.31
CA ARG A 105 -23.68 20.86 5.95
C ARG A 105 -23.02 21.21 7.30
N SER A 106 -22.75 22.48 7.53
CA SER A 106 -22.15 23.03 8.76
C SER A 106 -20.68 22.71 9.02
N MET A 107 -19.97 22.02 8.14
CA MET A 107 -18.52 21.86 8.23
C MET A 107 -17.84 22.70 7.14
N PRO A 108 -16.82 23.50 7.45
CA PRO A 108 -16.02 24.18 6.44
C PRO A 108 -15.45 23.18 5.43
N ASN A 109 -15.33 23.62 4.18
CA ASN A 109 -14.64 22.81 3.17
C ASN A 109 -13.13 22.83 3.43
N LEU A 110 -12.63 21.84 4.13
CA LEU A 110 -11.22 21.70 4.46
C LEU A 110 -10.45 21.11 3.27
N ILE A 111 -9.38 21.78 2.88
CA ILE A 111 -8.44 21.25 1.90
C ILE A 111 -7.31 20.60 2.68
N LEU A 112 -7.33 19.28 2.78
CA LEU A 112 -6.33 18.49 3.47
C LEU A 112 -5.32 17.94 2.45
N ASP A 113 -4.04 18.02 2.78
CA ASP A 113 -3.05 17.27 1.99
C ASP A 113 -3.17 15.77 2.24
N THR A 114 -2.50 14.98 1.42
CA THR A 114 -2.59 13.51 1.48
C THR A 114 -2.11 12.96 2.83
N ASN A 115 -1.10 13.57 3.46
CA ASN A 115 -0.57 13.12 4.73
C ASN A 115 -1.49 13.52 5.89
N GLU A 116 -1.99 14.76 5.89
CA GLU A 116 -2.97 15.24 6.85
C GLU A 116 -4.22 14.35 6.84
N LEU A 117 -4.74 14.09 5.64
CA LEU A 117 -5.91 13.23 5.47
C LEU A 117 -5.68 11.82 6.02
N ARG A 118 -4.55 11.18 5.70
CA ARG A 118 -4.23 9.86 6.23
C ARG A 118 -4.07 9.86 7.75
N ASN A 119 -3.39 10.87 8.29
CA ASN A 119 -3.14 10.98 9.72
C ASN A 119 -4.43 11.22 10.51
N ILE A 120 -5.31 12.11 10.04
CA ILE A 120 -6.58 12.37 10.72
C ILE A 120 -7.53 11.16 10.64
N VAL A 121 -7.56 10.45 9.51
CA VAL A 121 -8.31 9.20 9.37
C VAL A 121 -7.80 8.15 10.35
N ALA A 122 -6.48 7.97 10.45
CA ALA A 122 -5.88 7.03 11.40
C ALA A 122 -6.21 7.40 12.84
N TYR A 123 -6.14 8.69 13.18
CA TYR A 123 -6.48 9.17 14.52
C TYR A 123 -7.95 8.89 14.87
N ILE A 124 -8.89 9.32 14.04
CA ILE A 124 -10.32 9.11 14.29
C ILE A 124 -10.61 7.62 14.49
N LEU A 125 -10.08 6.75 13.62
CA LEU A 125 -10.31 5.30 13.72
C LEU A 125 -9.65 4.65 14.94
N SER A 126 -8.63 5.26 15.52
CA SER A 126 -8.01 4.79 16.77
C SER A 126 -8.89 5.02 18.01
N LEU A 127 -9.97 5.79 17.87
CA LEU A 127 -10.91 6.08 18.95
C LEU A 127 -12.04 5.04 19.10
N LYS A 128 -12.01 3.97 18.29
CA LYS A 128 -12.95 2.84 18.41
C LYS A 128 -12.91 2.18 19.79
#